data_f0811cc5b6a8ae57bc22d32e09a4ebe1
#
_entry.id   f0811cc5b6a8ae57bc22d32e09a4ebe1
#
_cell.length_a   1.000
_cell.length_b   1.000
_cell.length_c   1.000
_cell.angle_alpha   90.00
_cell.angle_beta   90.00
_cell.angle_gamma   90.00
#
_symmetry.space_group_name_H-M   'P 1'
#
loop_
_entity.id
_entity.type
_entity.pdbx_description
1 polymer ?
#
loop_
_entity_poly.entity_id
_entity_poly.type
_entity_poly.pdbx_seq_one_letter_code
_entity_poly.pdbx_strand_id
1 'polypeptide(L)'
;MAESWALRWEGGLDNVASHQNVEPGGAEPRLAAFCPYSSWFCTIEISEPLLRLEEDSAQPRTSARSHYGKKSHMDNPSPEPRTVALHDIPEWRRENKYIFAGYRPLEADYLQVIKSLSYLHNETWNVYTHLIGAVLLPPYATAILRTISGPQYIDVTRTDFIMFNIFFCSAESCLSSSAVYHLIGSHSHEAEQLWHRRDLLGIVILTVGTFIPGIYYIFYCDPTLQKIHWIIVVFCGSATAALISIPKFRTLRWRKVRVGAYVALGASALIPLLHGVQVYGLEYMLEYSGMKWYLVELLLYGGGCGIYAVRTLCFPFPPGLSVMREISDLGVQFRIPERIAPGQFDIWFSSHQIFHVSILCAICVNVIALMEAFTACHTLDICHIQSVHQARGTKL
;
A
#
# COMPACT_ATOMS: atom_id res chain seq x y z
N MET A 1 24.01 -2.97 12.12
CA MET A 1 23.64 -1.76 11.36
C MET A 1 22.61 -0.87 12.05
N ALA A 2 21.83 -1.37 13.01
CA ALA A 2 20.88 -0.55 13.80
C ALA A 2 21.55 0.33 14.87
N GLU A 3 22.67 -0.10 15.43
CA GLU A 3 23.37 0.63 16.50
C GLU A 3 24.22 1.84 16.01
N SER A 4 24.60 1.90 14.74
CA SER A 4 25.40 3.02 14.22
C SER A 4 24.59 4.30 13.94
N TRP A 5 23.25 4.21 13.95
CA TRP A 5 22.37 5.35 13.70
C TRP A 5 22.00 6.13 14.97
N ALA A 6 22.00 5.47 16.13
CA ALA A 6 21.75 6.13 17.41
C ALA A 6 22.90 7.04 17.89
N LEU A 7 24.13 6.71 17.53
CA LEU A 7 25.33 7.44 18.01
C LEU A 7 25.68 8.72 17.23
N ARG A 8 24.99 9.03 16.14
CA ARG A 8 25.25 10.24 15.35
C ARG A 8 24.40 11.47 15.76
N TRP A 9 23.44 11.28 16.68
CA TRP A 9 22.52 12.33 17.16
C TRP A 9 22.94 13.00 18.48
N GLU A 10 23.97 12.48 19.17
CA GLU A 10 24.43 13.03 20.45
C GLU A 10 25.55 14.08 20.36
N GLY A 11 26.01 14.41 19.14
CA GLY A 11 27.20 15.23 18.91
C GLY A 11 26.98 16.72 18.63
N GLY A 12 25.82 17.32 18.91
CA GLY A 12 25.50 18.67 18.43
C GLY A 12 24.92 19.69 19.43
N LEU A 13 24.90 19.45 20.72
CA LEU A 13 24.27 20.37 21.69
C LEU A 13 25.16 20.74 22.86
N ASP A 14 26.40 21.10 22.65
CA ASP A 14 27.19 21.82 23.66
C ASP A 14 27.52 23.21 23.11
N ASN A 15 26.77 24.19 23.60
CA ASN A 15 27.06 25.61 23.79
C ASN A 15 25.86 26.49 23.41
N VAL A 16 24.96 26.70 24.34
CA VAL A 16 24.38 28.00 24.71
C VAL A 16 23.60 27.80 26.02
N ALA A 17 24.25 27.99 27.13
CA ALA A 17 23.60 28.20 28.42
C ALA A 17 23.99 29.57 28.92
N SER A 18 23.07 30.53 28.94
CA SER A 18 23.13 31.67 29.87
C SER A 18 21.73 32.23 30.10
N HIS A 19 21.30 32.01 31.37
CA HIS A 19 20.40 32.84 32.17
C HIS A 19 19.09 33.40 31.62
N GLN A 20 17.98 32.84 32.14
CA GLN A 20 17.02 33.70 32.88
C GLN A 20 16.12 32.85 33.79
N ASN A 21 16.08 33.18 35.08
CA ASN A 21 15.19 32.68 36.11
C ASN A 21 13.77 33.18 35.85
N VAL A 22 12.76 32.27 35.79
CA VAL A 22 11.35 32.62 36.03
C VAL A 22 10.74 31.52 36.92
N GLU A 23 10.12 31.98 38.02
CA GLU A 23 9.48 31.16 39.05
C GLU A 23 8.27 30.32 38.51
N PRO A 24 7.87 29.25 39.24
CA PRO A 24 6.83 28.34 38.82
C PRO A 24 5.45 28.81 39.29
N GLY A 25 4.60 29.17 38.34
CA GLY A 25 3.15 29.33 38.53
C GLY A 25 2.41 28.15 37.94
N GLY A 26 1.78 27.33 38.82
CA GLY A 26 1.09 26.12 38.41
C GLY A 26 -0.18 26.33 37.61
N ALA A 27 -0.34 25.53 36.59
CA ALA A 27 -1.62 25.02 36.08
C ALA A 27 -1.32 23.76 35.26
N GLU A 28 -1.59 22.59 35.82
CA GLU A 28 -1.65 21.34 35.04
C GLU A 28 -2.76 21.42 34.01
N PRO A 29 -2.49 21.32 32.73
CA PRO A 29 -3.53 20.90 31.77
C PRO A 29 -3.58 19.36 31.84
N ARG A 30 -4.64 18.82 32.43
CA ARG A 30 -5.01 17.41 32.26
C ARG A 30 -5.07 17.10 30.76
N LEU A 31 -4.02 16.49 30.24
CA LEU A 31 -4.01 15.80 28.97
C LEU A 31 -4.95 14.60 29.11
N ALA A 32 -6.23 14.80 28.78
CA ALA A 32 -7.13 13.71 28.47
C ALA A 32 -6.50 12.97 27.28
N ALA A 33 -6.00 11.77 27.55
CA ALA A 33 -5.51 10.86 26.53
C ALA A 33 -6.66 10.50 25.59
N PHE A 34 -6.84 11.27 24.52
CA PHE A 34 -7.61 10.84 23.38
C PHE A 34 -6.76 9.82 22.64
N CYS A 35 -7.00 8.54 22.90
CA CYS A 35 -6.54 7.43 22.10
C CYS A 35 -7.58 7.20 21.00
N PRO A 36 -7.39 7.63 19.74
CA PRO A 36 -8.37 7.46 18.68
C PRO A 36 -8.44 6.02 18.17
N TYR A 37 -7.60 5.12 18.67
CA TYR A 37 -7.50 3.74 18.17
C TYR A 37 -8.51 2.75 18.78
N SER A 38 -9.29 3.14 19.81
CA SER A 38 -10.22 2.21 20.48
C SER A 38 -11.62 2.12 19.86
N SER A 39 -11.95 2.91 18.84
CA SER A 39 -13.31 2.94 18.27
C SER A 39 -13.42 2.56 16.78
N TRP A 40 -12.35 2.06 16.15
CA TRP A 40 -12.38 1.64 14.73
C TRP A 40 -12.48 0.12 14.52
N PHE A 41 -12.63 -0.67 15.58
CA PHE A 41 -13.27 -1.96 15.44
C PHE A 41 -14.77 -1.72 15.22
N CYS A 42 -15.10 -1.23 14.03
CA CYS A 42 -16.45 -1.24 13.54
C CYS A 42 -16.88 -2.71 13.50
N THR A 43 -17.79 -3.06 14.39
CA THR A 43 -18.51 -4.32 14.39
C THR A 43 -18.90 -4.61 12.94
N ILE A 44 -18.30 -5.64 12.35
CA ILE A 44 -18.77 -6.19 11.08
C ILE A 44 -20.08 -6.87 11.42
N GLU A 45 -21.18 -6.13 11.35
CA GLU A 45 -22.50 -6.73 11.23
C GLU A 45 -22.51 -7.46 9.88
N ILE A 46 -22.37 -8.77 9.96
CA ILE A 46 -22.67 -9.67 8.85
C ILE A 46 -24.20 -9.66 8.74
N SER A 47 -24.73 -8.70 7.99
CA SER A 47 -26.10 -8.76 7.53
C SER A 47 -26.17 -9.88 6.50
N GLU A 48 -26.78 -10.99 6.89
CA GLU A 48 -27.20 -12.06 5.99
C GLU A 48 -28.08 -11.46 4.88
N PRO A 49 -27.79 -11.72 3.60
CA PRO A 49 -28.74 -11.42 2.55
C PRO A 49 -29.85 -12.46 2.61
N LEU A 50 -31.08 -11.99 2.84
CA LEU A 50 -32.33 -12.71 2.71
C LEU A 50 -32.34 -13.55 1.41
N LEU A 51 -32.38 -14.87 1.60
CA LEU A 51 -32.80 -15.85 0.61
C LEU A 51 -34.23 -15.51 0.16
N ARG A 52 -34.38 -15.00 -1.06
CA ARG A 52 -35.60 -15.16 -1.83
C ARG A 52 -35.34 -16.24 -2.87
N LEU A 53 -35.98 -17.36 -2.62
CA LEU A 53 -36.24 -18.41 -3.59
C LEU A 53 -37.17 -17.85 -4.67
N GLU A 54 -36.74 -17.87 -5.89
CA GLU A 54 -37.65 -17.96 -7.03
C GLU A 54 -37.34 -19.28 -7.77
N GLU A 55 -38.30 -20.19 -7.62
CA GLU A 55 -38.46 -21.37 -8.48
C GLU A 55 -38.82 -20.90 -9.89
N ASP A 56 -38.13 -21.41 -10.91
CA ASP A 56 -38.86 -21.99 -12.02
C ASP A 56 -37.98 -22.79 -13.02
N SER A 57 -38.52 -23.98 -13.25
CA SER A 57 -38.60 -24.78 -14.49
C SER A 57 -37.43 -25.63 -14.96
N ALA A 58 -37.62 -26.94 -14.69
CA ALA A 58 -37.78 -28.05 -15.64
C ALA A 58 -36.60 -28.44 -16.56
N GLN A 59 -35.90 -29.45 -16.16
CA GLN A 59 -35.67 -30.83 -16.69
C GLN A 59 -35.20 -31.06 -18.16
N PRO A 60 -34.51 -32.20 -18.47
CA PRO A 60 -34.93 -33.57 -18.11
C PRO A 60 -33.82 -34.53 -17.57
N ARG A 61 -34.30 -35.45 -16.77
CA ARG A 61 -33.56 -36.65 -16.32
C ARG A 61 -33.30 -37.63 -17.46
N THR A 62 -32.05 -38.10 -17.58
CA THR A 62 -31.80 -39.42 -18.19
C THR A 62 -31.21 -40.36 -17.14
N SER A 63 -31.95 -41.40 -16.91
CA SER A 63 -31.69 -42.58 -16.12
C SER A 63 -30.56 -43.41 -16.74
N ALA A 64 -29.51 -43.70 -15.96
CA ALA A 64 -28.68 -44.86 -16.21
C ALA A 64 -28.48 -45.62 -14.87
N ARG A 65 -28.91 -46.84 -14.94
CA ARG A 65 -29.12 -47.85 -13.92
C ARG A 65 -27.79 -48.51 -13.51
N SER A 66 -27.56 -48.51 -12.21
CA SER A 66 -26.94 -49.55 -11.40
C SER A 66 -26.09 -50.65 -12.04
N HIS A 67 -24.85 -50.73 -11.63
CA HIS A 67 -24.22 -52.02 -11.31
C HIS A 67 -23.60 -51.99 -9.91
N TYR A 68 -24.19 -52.83 -9.04
CA TYR A 68 -23.71 -53.16 -7.73
C TYR A 68 -22.40 -53.96 -7.87
N GLY A 69 -21.30 -53.37 -7.46
CA GLY A 69 -19.99 -54.00 -7.35
C GLY A 69 -19.48 -53.90 -5.91
N LYS A 70 -19.46 -55.03 -5.26
CA LYS A 70 -18.79 -55.50 -4.03
C LYS A 70 -17.93 -54.46 -3.28
N LYS A 71 -18.32 -54.24 -2.02
CA LYS A 71 -17.49 -53.66 -0.93
C LYS A 71 -16.13 -54.38 -0.88
N SER A 72 -15.07 -53.65 -1.08
CA SER A 72 -13.74 -54.01 -0.68
C SER A 72 -13.13 -52.87 0.13
N HIS A 73 -12.62 -53.22 1.30
CA HIS A 73 -11.70 -52.50 2.19
C HIS A 73 -12.04 -51.03 2.53
N MET A 74 -12.26 -50.80 3.80
CA MET A 74 -12.11 -49.51 4.46
C MET A 74 -10.64 -49.08 4.34
N ASP A 75 -10.30 -48.42 3.26
CA ASP A 75 -9.13 -47.57 3.23
C ASP A 75 -9.52 -46.30 4.00
N ASN A 76 -8.81 -46.01 5.09
CA ASN A 76 -8.84 -44.73 5.76
C ASN A 76 -8.61 -43.67 4.67
N PRO A 77 -9.51 -42.68 4.48
CA PRO A 77 -9.27 -41.66 3.47
C PRO A 77 -7.93 -41.01 3.82
N SER A 78 -6.98 -41.09 2.90
CA SER A 78 -5.74 -40.33 3.01
C SER A 78 -6.09 -38.87 3.23
N PRO A 79 -5.45 -38.16 4.17
CA PRO A 79 -5.78 -36.77 4.43
C PRO A 79 -5.69 -35.98 3.11
N GLU A 80 -6.74 -35.24 2.78
CA GLU A 80 -6.76 -34.43 1.56
C GLU A 80 -5.53 -33.53 1.53
N PRO A 81 -4.89 -33.36 0.36
CA PRO A 81 -3.69 -32.56 0.24
C PRO A 81 -4.00 -31.12 0.62
N ARG A 82 -3.20 -30.51 1.49
CA ARG A 82 -3.37 -29.13 1.96
C ARG A 82 -3.22 -28.11 0.84
N THR A 83 -2.53 -28.44 -0.23
CA THR A 83 -2.33 -27.62 -1.41
C THR A 83 -2.51 -28.43 -2.69
N VAL A 84 -2.94 -27.75 -3.76
CA VAL A 84 -3.25 -28.32 -5.06
C VAL A 84 -2.45 -27.64 -6.17
N ALA A 85 -2.46 -28.22 -7.37
CA ALA A 85 -1.78 -27.67 -8.53
C ALA A 85 -2.64 -26.63 -9.27
N LEU A 86 -2.03 -25.85 -10.18
CA LEU A 86 -2.68 -24.81 -10.97
C LEU A 86 -3.91 -25.31 -11.75
N HIS A 87 -3.87 -26.54 -12.25
CA HIS A 87 -4.96 -27.11 -13.05
C HIS A 87 -6.17 -27.52 -12.20
N ASP A 88 -6.00 -27.71 -10.89
CA ASP A 88 -7.05 -28.12 -9.95
C ASP A 88 -7.86 -26.94 -9.42
N ILE A 89 -7.39 -25.69 -9.60
CA ILE A 89 -8.09 -24.49 -9.16
C ILE A 89 -8.98 -23.92 -10.29
N PRO A 90 -10.07 -23.19 -9.94
CA PRO A 90 -10.93 -22.52 -10.92
C PRO A 90 -10.16 -21.51 -11.78
N GLU A 91 -10.61 -21.29 -13.03
CA GLU A 91 -9.95 -20.37 -13.97
C GLU A 91 -9.80 -18.93 -13.44
N TRP A 92 -10.78 -18.44 -12.69
CA TRP A 92 -10.74 -17.09 -12.11
C TRP A 92 -9.63 -16.89 -11.08
N ARG A 93 -9.04 -17.97 -10.53
CA ARG A 93 -7.87 -17.95 -9.64
C ARG A 93 -6.54 -18.14 -10.37
N ARG A 94 -6.54 -18.49 -11.64
CA ARG A 94 -5.33 -18.76 -12.46
C ARG A 94 -4.70 -17.47 -12.98
N GLU A 95 -4.40 -16.53 -12.09
CA GLU A 95 -3.84 -15.25 -12.49
C GLU A 95 -2.40 -15.33 -12.99
N ASN A 96 -1.62 -16.26 -12.45
CA ASN A 96 -0.20 -16.42 -12.76
C ASN A 96 0.12 -17.79 -13.34
N LYS A 97 0.26 -17.85 -14.65
CA LYS A 97 0.54 -19.09 -15.39
C LYS A 97 1.96 -19.66 -15.15
N TYR A 98 2.82 -18.97 -14.42
CA TYR A 98 4.20 -19.40 -14.13
C TYR A 98 4.35 -20.02 -12.75
N ILE A 99 3.30 -19.99 -11.91
CA ILE A 99 3.20 -20.67 -10.63
C ILE A 99 2.36 -21.93 -10.85
N PHE A 100 2.93 -23.10 -10.58
CA PHE A 100 2.32 -24.37 -10.94
C PHE A 100 1.72 -25.11 -9.75
N ALA A 101 2.17 -24.86 -8.52
CA ALA A 101 1.77 -25.60 -7.33
C ALA A 101 1.63 -24.68 -6.10
N GLY A 102 1.22 -25.28 -4.99
CA GLY A 102 1.10 -24.58 -3.72
C GLY A 102 -0.21 -23.79 -3.57
N TYR A 103 -1.20 -24.00 -4.42
CA TYR A 103 -2.49 -23.33 -4.29
C TYR A 103 -3.33 -23.97 -3.19
N ARG A 104 -4.04 -23.15 -2.42
CA ARG A 104 -5.06 -23.64 -1.51
C ARG A 104 -6.27 -24.13 -2.31
N PRO A 105 -6.90 -25.26 -1.93
CA PRO A 105 -8.17 -25.66 -2.54
C PRO A 105 -9.24 -24.58 -2.36
N LEU A 106 -10.34 -24.66 -3.11
CA LEU A 106 -11.50 -23.80 -2.89
C LEU A 106 -12.18 -24.25 -1.59
N GLU A 107 -12.32 -23.36 -0.64
CA GLU A 107 -12.80 -23.68 0.70
C GLU A 107 -13.85 -22.66 1.14
N ALA A 108 -15.11 -23.07 1.13
CA ALA A 108 -16.23 -22.20 1.48
C ALA A 108 -16.44 -22.02 2.99
N ASP A 109 -15.54 -22.52 3.84
CA ASP A 109 -15.54 -22.34 5.28
C ASP A 109 -14.43 -21.39 5.72
N TYR A 110 -14.80 -20.24 6.29
CA TYR A 110 -13.86 -19.25 6.81
C TYR A 110 -12.90 -19.81 7.87
N LEU A 111 -13.34 -20.79 8.68
CA LEU A 111 -12.46 -21.40 9.67
C LEU A 111 -11.33 -22.18 9.02
N GLN A 112 -11.62 -22.90 7.93
CA GLN A 112 -10.59 -23.62 7.15
C GLN A 112 -9.65 -22.64 6.45
N VAL A 113 -10.20 -21.55 5.90
CA VAL A 113 -9.38 -20.47 5.33
C VAL A 113 -8.42 -19.89 6.37
N ILE A 114 -8.87 -19.62 7.60
CA ILE A 114 -8.01 -19.14 8.69
C ILE A 114 -6.99 -20.22 9.10
N LYS A 115 -7.35 -21.49 9.13
CA LYS A 115 -6.40 -22.59 9.40
C LYS A 115 -5.29 -22.67 8.36
N SER A 116 -5.50 -22.14 7.14
CA SER A 116 -4.43 -22.11 6.14
C SER A 116 -3.20 -21.28 6.56
N LEU A 117 -3.35 -20.38 7.52
CA LEU A 117 -2.21 -19.69 8.14
C LEU A 117 -1.20 -20.66 8.80
N SER A 118 -1.61 -21.89 9.14
CA SER A 118 -0.75 -22.87 9.82
C SER A 118 0.12 -23.71 8.88
N TYR A 119 0.02 -23.55 7.57
CA TYR A 119 0.80 -24.29 6.60
C TYR A 119 1.21 -23.45 5.39
N LEU A 120 2.25 -23.88 4.66
CA LEU A 120 2.79 -23.15 3.52
C LEU A 120 1.93 -23.33 2.27
N HIS A 121 1.67 -22.21 1.59
CA HIS A 121 1.00 -22.14 0.29
C HIS A 121 1.52 -20.90 -0.48
N ASN A 122 1.18 -20.78 -1.75
CA ASN A 122 1.65 -19.71 -2.64
C ASN A 122 1.33 -18.29 -2.13
N GLU A 123 0.27 -18.12 -1.33
CA GLU A 123 -0.15 -16.83 -0.76
C GLU A 123 0.41 -16.57 0.65
N THR A 124 1.15 -17.53 1.25
CA THR A 124 1.63 -17.38 2.64
C THR A 124 2.41 -16.09 2.84
N TRP A 125 3.36 -15.81 1.96
CA TRP A 125 4.19 -14.62 2.09
C TRP A 125 3.38 -13.33 1.88
N ASN A 126 2.46 -13.31 0.92
CA ASN A 126 1.58 -12.17 0.66
C ASN A 126 0.72 -11.84 1.89
N VAL A 127 0.15 -12.87 2.54
CA VAL A 127 -0.61 -12.68 3.77
C VAL A 127 0.28 -12.16 4.89
N TYR A 128 1.37 -12.86 5.20
CA TYR A 128 2.15 -12.57 6.39
C TYR A 128 2.92 -11.24 6.32
N THR A 129 3.44 -10.84 5.19
CA THR A 129 4.13 -9.56 5.05
C THR A 129 3.21 -8.40 5.43
N HIS A 130 2.01 -8.35 4.87
CA HIS A 130 1.08 -7.27 5.13
C HIS A 130 0.35 -7.43 6.49
N LEU A 131 0.05 -8.65 6.93
CA LEU A 131 -0.53 -8.89 8.25
C LEU A 131 0.42 -8.45 9.38
N ILE A 132 1.69 -8.83 9.31
CA ILE A 132 2.69 -8.41 10.29
C ILE A 132 2.90 -6.89 10.22
N GLY A 133 2.95 -6.34 9.01
CA GLY A 133 3.01 -4.89 8.80
C GLY A 133 1.85 -4.17 9.48
N ALA A 134 0.61 -4.62 9.26
CA ALA A 134 -0.59 -4.05 9.88
C ALA A 134 -0.57 -4.16 11.42
N VAL A 135 -0.13 -5.30 11.97
CA VAL A 135 -0.04 -5.48 13.43
C VAL A 135 1.05 -4.60 14.06
N LEU A 136 2.17 -4.37 13.38
CA LEU A 136 3.28 -3.58 13.90
C LEU A 136 3.14 -2.07 13.65
N LEU A 137 2.32 -1.67 12.67
CA LEU A 137 2.16 -0.26 12.31
C LEU A 137 1.55 0.60 13.43
N PRO A 138 0.49 0.20 14.18
CA PRO A 138 -0.08 1.01 15.25
C PRO A 138 0.88 1.31 16.41
N PRO A 139 1.63 0.34 16.98
CA PRO A 139 2.62 0.65 17.99
C PRO A 139 3.76 1.53 17.45
N TYR A 140 4.19 1.33 16.20
CA TYR A 140 5.18 2.17 15.55
C TYR A 140 4.65 3.60 15.36
N ALA A 141 3.42 3.78 14.85
CA ALA A 141 2.77 5.08 14.75
C ALA A 141 2.67 5.79 16.10
N THR A 142 2.31 5.05 17.16
CA THR A 142 2.25 5.58 18.53
C THR A 142 3.62 6.08 19.00
N ALA A 143 4.69 5.35 18.70
CA ALA A 143 6.06 5.76 19.02
C ALA A 143 6.44 7.05 18.29
N ILE A 144 6.16 7.16 16.99
CA ILE A 144 6.41 8.38 16.20
C ILE A 144 5.60 9.57 16.75
N LEU A 145 4.29 9.39 17.03
CA LEU A 145 3.44 10.45 17.58
C LEU A 145 3.92 10.94 18.96
N ARG A 146 4.50 10.06 19.78
CA ARG A 146 5.16 10.45 21.03
C ARG A 146 6.45 11.22 20.76
N THR A 147 7.24 10.80 19.78
CA THR A 147 8.50 11.48 19.42
C THR A 147 8.23 12.91 18.96
N ILE A 148 7.24 13.14 18.10
CA ILE A 148 6.89 14.50 17.64
C ILE A 148 6.27 15.39 18.74
N SER A 149 5.82 14.80 19.86
CA SER A 149 5.37 15.53 21.05
C SER A 149 6.52 15.92 21.98
N GLY A 150 7.75 15.60 21.62
CA GLY A 150 8.92 15.84 22.48
C GLY A 150 9.25 17.33 22.62
N PRO A 151 9.89 17.72 23.75
CA PRO A 151 10.18 19.13 24.07
C PRO A 151 11.20 19.77 23.13
N GLN A 152 11.91 18.98 22.31
CA GLN A 152 12.86 19.48 21.32
C GLN A 152 12.21 20.14 20.11
N TYR A 153 10.90 19.96 19.91
CA TYR A 153 10.16 20.55 18.80
C TYR A 153 9.33 21.75 19.26
N ILE A 154 9.43 22.84 18.52
CA ILE A 154 8.77 24.11 18.82
C ILE A 154 7.50 24.21 17.97
N ASP A 155 6.44 24.78 18.53
CA ASP A 155 5.18 25.11 17.82
C ASP A 155 4.50 23.92 17.11
N VAL A 156 4.62 22.72 17.69
CA VAL A 156 3.91 21.53 17.18
C VAL A 156 2.39 21.74 17.35
N THR A 157 1.67 21.60 16.28
CA THR A 157 0.22 21.88 16.19
C THR A 157 -0.61 20.62 16.08
N ARG A 158 -1.93 20.75 16.27
CA ARG A 158 -2.87 19.65 15.97
C ARG A 158 -2.79 19.21 14.51
N THR A 159 -2.43 20.10 13.59
CA THR A 159 -2.30 19.79 12.17
C THR A 159 -1.19 18.78 11.92
N ASP A 160 -0.06 18.88 12.62
CA ASP A 160 1.04 17.92 12.49
C ASP A 160 0.58 16.51 12.87
N PHE A 161 -0.14 16.37 13.99
CA PHE A 161 -0.74 15.09 14.38
C PHE A 161 -1.74 14.57 13.36
N ILE A 162 -2.55 15.45 12.75
CA ILE A 162 -3.49 15.07 11.69
C ILE A 162 -2.73 14.55 10.47
N MET A 163 -1.65 15.22 10.05
CA MET A 163 -0.85 14.81 8.89
C MET A 163 -0.24 13.43 9.10
N PHE A 164 0.40 13.16 10.24
CA PHE A 164 0.93 11.84 10.55
C PHE A 164 -0.17 10.78 10.65
N ASN A 165 -1.31 11.10 11.26
CA ASN A 165 -2.44 10.16 11.34
C ASN A 165 -3.06 9.85 9.97
N ILE A 166 -3.17 10.80 9.04
CA ILE A 166 -3.62 10.56 7.68
C ILE A 166 -2.72 9.52 7.02
N PHE A 167 -1.40 9.67 7.13
CA PHE A 167 -0.47 8.69 6.60
C PHE A 167 -0.63 7.31 7.24
N PHE A 168 -0.57 7.22 8.57
CA PHE A 168 -0.63 5.93 9.27
C PHE A 168 -1.96 5.21 9.08
N CYS A 169 -3.11 5.92 9.11
CA CYS A 169 -4.41 5.31 8.86
C CYS A 169 -4.55 4.82 7.42
N SER A 170 -3.99 5.53 6.45
CA SER A 170 -4.02 5.09 5.05
C SER A 170 -3.10 3.87 4.80
N ALA A 171 -1.93 3.83 5.42
CA ALA A 171 -1.03 2.68 5.37
C ALA A 171 -1.67 1.44 6.04
N GLU A 172 -2.28 1.61 7.22
CA GLU A 172 -3.01 0.55 7.92
C GLU A 172 -4.16 0.00 7.06
N SER A 173 -4.94 0.88 6.43
CA SER A 173 -6.03 0.49 5.54
C SER A 173 -5.54 -0.33 4.35
N CYS A 174 -4.40 0.04 3.75
CA CYS A 174 -3.79 -0.69 2.65
C CYS A 174 -3.30 -2.07 3.09
N LEU A 175 -2.49 -2.15 4.15
CA LEU A 175 -1.90 -3.39 4.62
C LEU A 175 -2.97 -4.38 5.08
N SER A 176 -3.97 -3.92 5.85
CA SER A 176 -5.07 -4.74 6.35
C SER A 176 -5.94 -5.28 5.21
N SER A 177 -6.32 -4.42 4.24
CA SER A 177 -7.14 -4.85 3.09
C SER A 177 -6.44 -5.90 2.26
N SER A 178 -5.14 -5.74 2.05
CA SER A 178 -4.31 -6.67 1.29
C SER A 178 -4.13 -8.00 2.02
N ALA A 179 -3.80 -7.98 3.32
CA ALA A 179 -3.67 -9.20 4.12
C ALA A 179 -4.98 -10.02 4.11
N VAL A 180 -6.11 -9.36 4.26
CA VAL A 180 -7.44 -10.01 4.22
C VAL A 180 -7.75 -10.56 2.83
N TYR A 181 -7.46 -9.81 1.75
CA TYR A 181 -7.65 -10.29 0.37
C TYR A 181 -6.86 -11.58 0.12
N HIS A 182 -5.57 -11.59 0.41
CA HIS A 182 -4.72 -12.75 0.22
C HIS A 182 -5.09 -13.94 1.12
N LEU A 183 -5.64 -13.68 2.31
CA LEU A 183 -6.15 -14.72 3.18
C LEU A 183 -7.46 -15.32 2.65
N ILE A 184 -8.45 -14.48 2.33
CA ILE A 184 -9.82 -14.90 2.02
C ILE A 184 -10.00 -15.30 0.54
N GLY A 185 -9.06 -15.00 -0.35
CA GLY A 185 -9.16 -15.24 -1.79
C GLY A 185 -9.41 -16.70 -2.21
N SER A 186 -9.28 -17.67 -1.30
CA SER A 186 -9.62 -19.08 -1.57
C SER A 186 -11.04 -19.45 -1.15
N HIS A 187 -11.83 -18.57 -0.52
CA HIS A 187 -13.14 -18.88 0.02
C HIS A 187 -14.20 -19.05 -1.09
N SER A 188 -14.49 -17.99 -1.81
CA SER A 188 -15.47 -17.98 -2.91
C SER A 188 -15.16 -16.88 -3.91
N HIS A 189 -15.73 -16.97 -5.10
CA HIS A 189 -15.51 -15.96 -6.15
C HIS A 189 -16.04 -14.57 -5.75
N GLU A 190 -17.17 -14.51 -5.03
CA GLU A 190 -17.75 -13.27 -4.53
C GLU A 190 -16.86 -12.63 -3.46
N ALA A 191 -16.36 -13.43 -2.52
CA ALA A 191 -15.44 -12.96 -1.47
C ALA A 191 -14.12 -12.46 -2.08
N GLU A 192 -13.56 -13.20 -3.03
CA GLU A 192 -12.37 -12.80 -3.78
C GLU A 192 -12.59 -11.46 -4.48
N GLN A 193 -13.67 -11.30 -5.26
CA GLN A 193 -13.95 -10.05 -5.98
C GLN A 193 -14.16 -8.85 -5.06
N LEU A 194 -14.80 -9.06 -3.89
CA LEU A 194 -15.02 -7.99 -2.92
C LEU A 194 -13.70 -7.52 -2.32
N TRP A 195 -12.88 -8.47 -1.84
CA TRP A 195 -11.64 -8.14 -1.15
C TRP A 195 -10.54 -7.70 -2.09
N HIS A 196 -10.47 -8.24 -3.31
CA HIS A 196 -9.59 -7.74 -4.37
C HIS A 196 -9.85 -6.25 -4.67
N ARG A 197 -11.13 -5.82 -4.69
CA ARG A 197 -11.45 -4.39 -4.86
C ARG A 197 -10.98 -3.54 -3.70
N ARG A 198 -11.13 -4.04 -2.46
CA ARG A 198 -10.68 -3.32 -1.26
C ARG A 198 -9.16 -3.22 -1.22
N ASP A 199 -8.46 -4.27 -1.60
CA ASP A 199 -7.01 -4.29 -1.74
C ASP A 199 -6.54 -3.23 -2.76
N LEU A 200 -7.12 -3.23 -3.96
CA LEU A 200 -6.83 -2.21 -4.98
C LEU A 200 -7.16 -0.78 -4.53
N LEU A 201 -8.24 -0.57 -3.78
CA LEU A 201 -8.58 0.73 -3.20
C LEU A 201 -7.59 1.12 -2.10
N GLY A 202 -7.06 0.16 -1.35
CA GLY A 202 -6.01 0.37 -0.35
C GLY A 202 -4.78 1.06 -0.94
N ILE A 203 -4.37 0.68 -2.15
CA ILE A 203 -3.25 1.33 -2.86
C ILE A 203 -3.55 2.81 -3.12
N VAL A 204 -4.77 3.14 -3.58
CA VAL A 204 -5.17 4.54 -3.82
C VAL A 204 -5.20 5.34 -2.53
N ILE A 205 -5.76 4.76 -1.46
CA ILE A 205 -5.85 5.38 -0.14
C ILE A 205 -4.44 5.67 0.40
N LEU A 206 -3.53 4.70 0.33
CA LEU A 206 -2.14 4.86 0.76
C LEU A 206 -1.44 5.94 -0.06
N THR A 207 -1.57 5.92 -1.39
CA THR A 207 -0.92 6.91 -2.26
C THR A 207 -1.38 8.34 -1.95
N VAL A 208 -2.69 8.56 -1.81
CA VAL A 208 -3.22 9.89 -1.44
C VAL A 208 -2.80 10.27 -0.02
N GLY A 209 -2.84 9.29 0.92
CA GLY A 209 -2.44 9.49 2.32
C GLY A 209 -0.96 9.78 2.52
N THR A 210 -0.09 9.33 1.60
CA THR A 210 1.32 9.68 1.53
C THR A 210 1.52 11.12 1.02
N PHE A 211 0.79 11.51 -0.02
CA PHE A 211 0.97 12.83 -0.66
C PHE A 211 0.47 13.98 0.20
N ILE A 212 -0.63 13.81 0.92
CA ILE A 212 -1.22 14.90 1.72
C ILE A 212 -0.22 15.48 2.74
N PRO A 213 0.39 14.67 3.64
CA PRO A 213 1.38 15.19 4.59
C PRO A 213 2.69 15.62 3.91
N GLY A 214 3.12 14.93 2.84
CA GLY A 214 4.30 15.34 2.08
C GLY A 214 4.15 16.74 1.50
N ILE A 215 3.02 17.03 0.86
CA ILE A 215 2.68 18.35 0.32
C ILE A 215 2.62 19.40 1.44
N TYR A 216 2.06 19.05 2.61
CA TYR A 216 1.97 19.94 3.76
C TYR A 216 3.36 20.44 4.20
N TYR A 217 4.31 19.54 4.37
CA TYR A 217 5.67 19.91 4.80
C TYR A 217 6.52 20.55 3.70
N ILE A 218 6.37 20.13 2.43
CA ILE A 218 7.07 20.78 1.31
C ILE A 218 6.68 22.26 1.21
N PHE A 219 5.39 22.56 1.32
CA PHE A 219 4.86 23.92 1.19
C PHE A 219 4.39 24.49 2.54
N TYR A 220 5.13 24.20 3.62
CA TYR A 220 4.73 24.50 5.00
C TYR A 220 4.34 25.97 5.20
N CYS A 221 5.07 26.89 4.58
CA CYS A 221 4.84 28.33 4.70
C CYS A 221 3.94 28.93 3.59
N ASP A 222 3.46 28.10 2.64
CA ASP A 222 2.55 28.55 1.57
C ASP A 222 1.26 27.71 1.53
N PRO A 223 0.22 28.10 2.32
CA PRO A 223 -1.05 27.40 2.33
C PRO A 223 -1.78 27.38 0.99
N THR A 224 -1.44 28.31 0.06
CA THR A 224 -2.06 28.36 -1.27
C THR A 224 -1.55 27.21 -2.11
N LEU A 225 -0.25 27.00 -2.13
CA LEU A 225 0.37 25.88 -2.84
C LEU A 225 -0.05 24.52 -2.25
N GLN A 226 -0.14 24.40 -0.91
CA GLN A 226 -0.71 23.22 -0.27
C GLN A 226 -2.08 22.87 -0.84
N LYS A 227 -3.01 23.83 -0.84
CA LYS A 227 -4.39 23.62 -1.30
C LYS A 227 -4.45 23.22 -2.77
N ILE A 228 -3.67 23.87 -3.63
CA ILE A 228 -3.61 23.56 -5.06
C ILE A 228 -3.19 22.09 -5.27
N HIS A 229 -2.10 21.67 -4.64
CA HIS A 229 -1.58 20.32 -4.79
C HIS A 229 -2.49 19.26 -4.13
N TRP A 230 -3.13 19.58 -2.99
CA TRP A 230 -4.13 18.70 -2.39
C TRP A 230 -5.34 18.48 -3.28
N ILE A 231 -5.86 19.52 -3.93
CA ILE A 231 -6.96 19.39 -4.89
C ILE A 231 -6.57 18.46 -6.04
N ILE A 232 -5.38 18.62 -6.60
CA ILE A 232 -4.89 17.78 -7.69
C ILE A 232 -4.82 16.31 -7.26
N VAL A 233 -4.19 16.01 -6.12
CA VAL A 233 -3.97 14.63 -5.69
C VAL A 233 -5.28 13.95 -5.28
N VAL A 234 -6.17 14.67 -4.59
CA VAL A 234 -7.48 14.15 -4.18
C VAL A 234 -8.36 13.89 -5.41
N PHE A 235 -8.32 14.79 -6.40
CA PHE A 235 -9.04 14.60 -7.67
C PHE A 235 -8.54 13.36 -8.42
N CYS A 236 -7.23 13.21 -8.60
CA CYS A 236 -6.62 12.05 -9.25
C CYS A 236 -6.92 10.75 -8.49
N GLY A 237 -6.81 10.77 -7.16
CA GLY A 237 -7.16 9.63 -6.30
C GLY A 237 -8.63 9.24 -6.42
N SER A 238 -9.54 10.22 -6.36
CA SER A 238 -10.98 9.99 -6.49
C SER A 238 -11.36 9.43 -7.86
N ALA A 239 -10.75 9.95 -8.93
CA ALA A 239 -10.96 9.44 -10.29
C ALA A 239 -10.47 7.98 -10.42
N THR A 240 -9.30 7.67 -9.85
CA THR A 240 -8.75 6.30 -9.85
C THR A 240 -9.64 5.36 -9.03
N ALA A 241 -10.08 5.78 -7.84
CA ALA A 241 -10.99 5.00 -7.00
C ALA A 241 -12.33 4.73 -7.72
N ALA A 242 -12.88 5.69 -8.45
CA ALA A 242 -14.09 5.51 -9.26
C ALA A 242 -13.91 4.47 -10.37
N LEU A 243 -12.76 4.47 -11.07
CA LEU A 243 -12.44 3.47 -12.09
C LEU A 243 -12.33 2.05 -11.54
N ILE A 244 -11.95 1.89 -10.28
CA ILE A 244 -11.85 0.59 -9.61
C ILE A 244 -13.22 0.13 -9.11
N SER A 245 -13.99 1.04 -8.52
CA SER A 245 -15.24 0.74 -7.81
C SER A 245 -16.41 0.52 -8.73
N ILE A 246 -16.54 1.31 -9.82
CA ILE A 246 -17.71 1.28 -10.69
C ILE A 246 -17.69 0.03 -11.58
N PRO A 247 -18.76 -0.82 -11.54
CA PRO A 247 -18.80 -2.10 -12.26
C PRO A 247 -18.53 -1.96 -13.78
N LYS A 248 -19.03 -0.90 -14.40
CA LYS A 248 -18.86 -0.60 -15.84
C LYS A 248 -17.38 -0.56 -16.25
N PHE A 249 -16.50 -0.02 -15.37
CA PHE A 249 -15.07 0.13 -15.64
C PHE A 249 -14.24 -1.10 -15.25
N ARG A 250 -14.86 -2.15 -14.69
CA ARG A 250 -14.17 -3.37 -14.24
C ARG A 250 -13.89 -4.37 -15.36
N THR A 251 -14.49 -4.20 -16.52
CA THR A 251 -14.32 -5.11 -17.65
C THR A 251 -12.90 -5.09 -18.23
N LEU A 252 -12.52 -6.13 -18.96
CA LEU A 252 -11.20 -6.26 -19.62
C LEU A 252 -10.90 -5.07 -20.55
N ARG A 253 -11.92 -4.50 -21.18
CA ARG A 253 -11.79 -3.32 -22.05
C ARG A 253 -11.16 -2.13 -21.33
N TRP A 254 -11.47 -1.95 -20.03
CA TRP A 254 -11.00 -0.83 -19.21
C TRP A 254 -9.72 -1.11 -18.44
N ARG A 255 -9.14 -2.32 -18.57
CA ARG A 255 -7.92 -2.72 -17.84
C ARG A 255 -6.76 -1.77 -18.07
N LYS A 256 -6.50 -1.37 -19.34
CA LYS A 256 -5.44 -0.43 -19.69
C LYS A 256 -5.66 0.94 -19.03
N VAL A 257 -6.90 1.41 -19.00
CA VAL A 257 -7.28 2.70 -18.39
C VAL A 257 -7.06 2.65 -16.86
N ARG A 258 -7.45 1.56 -16.19
CA ARG A 258 -7.19 1.41 -14.74
C ARG A 258 -5.70 1.41 -14.43
N VAL A 259 -4.90 0.64 -15.16
CA VAL A 259 -3.44 0.63 -14.97
C VAL A 259 -2.85 2.01 -15.24
N GLY A 260 -3.27 2.68 -16.31
CA GLY A 260 -2.85 4.04 -16.61
C GLY A 260 -3.22 5.05 -15.52
N ALA A 261 -4.39 4.89 -14.89
CA ALA A 261 -4.82 5.74 -13.77
C ALA A 261 -3.92 5.57 -12.53
N TYR A 262 -3.55 4.32 -12.18
CA TYR A 262 -2.58 4.08 -11.10
C TYR A 262 -1.22 4.69 -11.38
N VAL A 263 -0.71 4.51 -12.60
CA VAL A 263 0.59 5.09 -13.01
C VAL A 263 0.51 6.61 -12.98
N ALA A 264 -0.57 7.21 -13.48
CA ALA A 264 -0.77 8.66 -13.45
C ALA A 264 -0.86 9.19 -12.02
N LEU A 265 -1.58 8.49 -11.13
CA LEU A 265 -1.68 8.84 -9.71
C LEU A 265 -0.30 8.79 -9.04
N GLY A 266 0.47 7.71 -9.24
CA GLY A 266 1.84 7.61 -8.70
C GLY A 266 2.77 8.68 -9.27
N ALA A 267 2.74 8.90 -10.59
CA ALA A 267 3.57 9.91 -11.25
C ALA A 267 3.18 11.35 -10.83
N SER A 268 1.95 11.58 -10.37
CA SER A 268 1.53 12.90 -9.88
C SER A 268 2.30 13.38 -8.66
N ALA A 269 3.02 12.47 -7.94
CA ALA A 269 3.96 12.83 -6.87
C ALA A 269 5.10 13.73 -7.36
N LEU A 270 5.50 13.59 -8.62
CA LEU A 270 6.55 14.45 -9.20
C LEU A 270 6.12 15.91 -9.33
N ILE A 271 4.82 16.19 -9.43
CA ILE A 271 4.32 17.55 -9.61
C ILE A 271 4.69 18.46 -8.41
N PRO A 272 4.33 18.14 -7.15
CA PRO A 272 4.72 18.97 -6.00
C PRO A 272 6.24 18.98 -5.78
N LEU A 273 6.97 17.88 -6.05
CA LEU A 273 8.43 17.85 -5.92
C LEU A 273 9.12 18.78 -6.91
N LEU A 274 8.75 18.72 -8.20
CA LEU A 274 9.31 19.58 -9.23
C LEU A 274 8.90 21.06 -9.02
N HIS A 275 7.66 21.31 -8.61
CA HIS A 275 7.22 22.66 -8.27
C HIS A 275 7.99 23.23 -7.06
N GLY A 276 8.19 22.41 -6.02
CA GLY A 276 9.04 22.79 -4.88
C GLY A 276 10.46 23.13 -5.30
N VAL A 277 11.06 22.35 -6.22
CA VAL A 277 12.39 22.66 -6.77
C VAL A 277 12.38 23.97 -7.55
N GLN A 278 11.34 24.26 -8.31
CA GLN A 278 11.21 25.53 -9.05
C GLN A 278 11.06 26.74 -8.11
N VAL A 279 10.32 26.58 -7.01
CA VAL A 279 10.04 27.68 -6.07
C VAL A 279 11.18 27.91 -5.08
N TYR A 280 11.70 26.84 -4.48
CA TYR A 280 12.65 26.92 -3.37
C TYR A 280 14.08 26.49 -3.74
N GLY A 281 14.27 25.89 -4.91
CA GLY A 281 15.55 25.36 -5.37
C GLY A 281 15.83 23.93 -4.91
N LEU A 282 16.71 23.26 -5.65
CA LEU A 282 17.04 21.84 -5.42
C LEU A 282 17.74 21.62 -4.06
N GLU A 283 18.62 22.53 -3.66
CA GLU A 283 19.37 22.46 -2.39
C GLU A 283 18.40 22.41 -1.21
N TYR A 284 17.45 23.35 -1.14
CA TYR A 284 16.41 23.37 -0.12
C TYR A 284 15.59 22.07 -0.10
N MET A 285 15.15 21.63 -1.27
CA MET A 285 14.32 20.43 -1.37
C MET A 285 15.04 19.15 -0.91
N LEU A 286 16.32 19.02 -1.18
CA LEU A 286 17.11 17.86 -0.74
C LEU A 286 17.45 17.89 0.76
N GLU A 287 17.60 19.08 1.34
CA GLU A 287 18.07 19.24 2.72
C GLU A 287 16.92 19.28 3.74
N TYR A 288 15.80 19.96 3.42
CA TYR A 288 14.76 20.27 4.41
C TYR A 288 13.40 19.63 4.15
N SER A 289 13.10 19.21 2.91
CA SER A 289 11.75 18.76 2.57
C SER A 289 11.52 17.24 2.62
N GLY A 290 12.58 16.47 2.88
CA GLY A 290 12.53 15.00 2.77
C GLY A 290 12.55 14.47 1.33
N MET A 291 12.78 15.32 0.31
CA MET A 291 12.70 14.97 -1.12
C MET A 291 13.55 13.75 -1.48
N LYS A 292 14.76 13.61 -0.94
CA LYS A 292 15.64 12.47 -1.22
C LYS A 292 14.96 11.13 -0.86
N TRP A 293 14.19 11.09 0.21
CA TRP A 293 13.48 9.91 0.66
C TRP A 293 12.22 9.66 -0.17
N TYR A 294 11.50 10.70 -0.59
CA TYR A 294 10.38 10.57 -1.53
C TYR A 294 10.84 10.01 -2.89
N LEU A 295 12.05 10.34 -3.34
CA LEU A 295 12.64 9.74 -4.55
C LEU A 295 12.96 8.25 -4.34
N VAL A 296 13.50 7.86 -3.18
CA VAL A 296 13.72 6.44 -2.82
C VAL A 296 12.38 5.70 -2.74
N GLU A 297 11.36 6.29 -2.13
CA GLU A 297 10.02 5.73 -2.05
C GLU A 297 9.42 5.50 -3.46
N LEU A 298 9.56 6.49 -4.35
CA LEU A 298 9.11 6.38 -5.74
C LEU A 298 9.83 5.23 -6.50
N LEU A 299 11.11 5.03 -6.23
CA LEU A 299 11.87 3.89 -6.79
C LEU A 299 11.38 2.55 -6.23
N LEU A 300 11.03 2.47 -4.95
CA LEU A 300 10.48 1.25 -4.33
C LEU A 300 9.10 0.92 -4.91
N TYR A 301 8.18 1.88 -4.98
CA TYR A 301 6.86 1.67 -5.58
C TYR A 301 6.96 1.39 -7.08
N GLY A 302 7.71 2.21 -7.81
CA GLY A 302 7.87 2.07 -9.26
C GLY A 302 8.62 0.79 -9.64
N GLY A 303 9.68 0.43 -8.91
CA GLY A 303 10.43 -0.80 -9.10
C GLY A 303 9.60 -2.04 -8.80
N GLY A 304 8.93 -2.08 -7.65
CA GLY A 304 8.03 -3.17 -7.28
C GLY A 304 6.88 -3.35 -8.28
N CYS A 305 6.24 -2.25 -8.66
CA CYS A 305 5.21 -2.23 -9.69
C CYS A 305 5.74 -2.68 -11.05
N GLY A 306 6.96 -2.28 -11.41
CA GLY A 306 7.63 -2.66 -12.64
C GLY A 306 7.87 -4.16 -12.73
N ILE A 307 8.39 -4.76 -11.68
CA ILE A 307 8.66 -6.20 -11.60
C ILE A 307 7.37 -7.02 -11.75
N TYR A 308 6.28 -6.58 -11.10
CA TYR A 308 5.01 -7.29 -11.06
C TYR A 308 4.09 -6.98 -12.24
N ALA A 309 3.83 -5.68 -12.52
CA ALA A 309 2.67 -5.25 -13.29
C ALA A 309 2.97 -4.59 -14.63
N VAL A 310 4.19 -4.09 -14.87
CA VAL A 310 4.45 -3.32 -16.10
C VAL A 310 4.41 -4.21 -17.32
N ARG A 311 3.26 -4.15 -17.93
CA ARG A 311 3.07 -4.36 -19.35
C ARG A 311 3.67 -3.15 -20.01
N THR A 312 4.63 -3.31 -20.90
CA THR A 312 5.29 -2.23 -21.64
C THR A 312 4.31 -1.07 -21.84
N LEU A 313 4.51 0.02 -21.12
CA LEU A 313 3.95 1.30 -21.51
C LEU A 313 4.50 1.52 -22.90
N CYS A 314 3.64 1.41 -23.90
CA CYS A 314 4.00 1.71 -25.27
C CYS A 314 4.38 3.20 -25.31
N PHE A 315 5.65 3.51 -25.11
CA PHE A 315 6.20 4.67 -25.76
C PHE A 315 6.03 4.44 -27.27
N PRO A 316 5.63 5.46 -28.04
CA PRO A 316 5.61 5.37 -29.47
C PRO A 316 7.04 5.18 -29.97
N PHE A 317 7.47 3.93 -30.12
CA PHE A 317 8.71 3.60 -30.79
C PHE A 317 8.54 3.82 -32.30
N PRO A 318 9.58 4.32 -32.99
CA PRO A 318 9.54 4.55 -34.41
C PRO A 318 9.17 3.26 -35.17
N PRO A 319 8.46 3.36 -36.30
CA PRO A 319 8.03 2.22 -37.09
C PRO A 319 9.23 1.49 -37.67
N GLY A 320 9.57 0.33 -37.10
CA GLY A 320 10.71 -0.49 -37.54
C GLY A 320 11.03 -1.68 -36.64
N LEU A 321 10.54 -1.73 -35.43
CA LEU A 321 10.80 -2.83 -34.48
C LEU A 321 9.56 -3.70 -34.31
N SER A 322 9.27 -4.57 -35.29
CA SER A 322 8.10 -5.46 -35.32
C SER A 322 8.03 -6.43 -34.12
N VAL A 323 9.16 -6.87 -33.59
CA VAL A 323 9.26 -7.78 -32.44
C VAL A 323 8.72 -7.15 -31.14
N MET A 324 8.93 -5.85 -30.94
CA MET A 324 8.41 -5.13 -29.75
C MET A 324 6.90 -4.90 -29.82
N ARG A 325 6.32 -4.85 -31.00
CA ARG A 325 4.88 -4.70 -31.22
C ARG A 325 4.13 -5.98 -30.90
N GLU A 326 4.65 -7.15 -31.25
CA GLU A 326 4.08 -8.45 -30.88
C GLU A 326 4.12 -8.71 -29.37
N ILE A 327 5.21 -8.28 -28.68
CA ILE A 327 5.29 -8.36 -27.22
C ILE A 327 4.25 -7.44 -26.55
N SER A 328 3.96 -6.28 -27.13
CA SER A 328 2.96 -5.33 -26.66
C SER A 328 1.53 -5.87 -26.83
N ASP A 329 1.24 -6.57 -27.92
CA ASP A 329 -0.10 -7.10 -28.23
C ASP A 329 -0.42 -8.36 -27.44
N LEU A 330 0.58 -9.17 -27.06
CA LEU A 330 0.42 -10.40 -26.26
C LEU A 330 0.09 -10.17 -24.79
N GLY A 331 0.11 -8.93 -24.32
CA GLY A 331 -0.32 -8.63 -22.95
C GLY A 331 0.54 -9.20 -21.84
N VAL A 332 1.82 -9.36 -22.08
CA VAL A 332 2.76 -10.01 -21.18
C VAL A 332 3.07 -9.10 -19.99
N GLN A 333 2.68 -9.51 -18.78
CA GLN A 333 3.20 -8.97 -17.52
C GLN A 333 4.65 -9.43 -17.36
N PHE A 334 5.54 -8.60 -16.79
CA PHE A 334 6.93 -9.00 -16.60
C PHE A 334 7.04 -10.22 -15.71
N ARG A 335 6.41 -10.22 -14.55
CA ARG A 335 6.38 -11.33 -13.59
C ARG A 335 7.75 -11.99 -13.43
N ILE A 336 8.75 -11.19 -13.12
CA ILE A 336 10.11 -11.64 -12.84
C ILE A 336 10.24 -11.78 -11.32
N PRO A 337 10.74 -12.92 -10.79
CA PRO A 337 11.56 -13.92 -11.49
C PRO A 337 10.77 -15.13 -12.04
N GLU A 338 9.52 -15.38 -11.64
CA GLU A 338 8.79 -16.62 -11.94
C GLU A 338 8.58 -16.88 -13.45
N ARG A 339 8.62 -15.85 -14.28
CA ARG A 339 8.60 -16.00 -15.73
C ARG A 339 9.89 -16.58 -16.29
N ILE A 340 11.04 -16.27 -15.67
CA ILE A 340 12.36 -16.74 -16.13
C ILE A 340 12.53 -18.21 -15.74
N ALA A 341 12.05 -18.62 -14.56
CA ALA A 341 12.13 -19.97 -14.06
C ALA A 341 10.79 -20.44 -13.50
N PRO A 342 9.82 -20.82 -14.37
CA PRO A 342 8.49 -21.25 -13.96
C PRO A 342 8.53 -22.45 -13.00
N GLY A 343 7.68 -22.43 -11.98
CA GLY A 343 7.60 -23.47 -10.95
C GLY A 343 8.65 -23.39 -9.84
N GLN A 344 9.71 -22.60 -10.00
CA GLN A 344 10.72 -22.44 -8.94
C GLN A 344 10.33 -21.42 -7.87
N PHE A 345 9.41 -20.52 -8.20
CA PHE A 345 8.95 -19.44 -7.33
C PHE A 345 7.49 -19.63 -6.89
N ASP A 346 7.05 -20.88 -6.79
CA ASP A 346 5.66 -21.20 -6.44
C ASP A 346 5.31 -20.79 -5.01
N ILE A 347 6.26 -20.89 -4.07
CA ILE A 347 6.06 -20.55 -2.65
C ILE A 347 6.81 -19.27 -2.26
N TRP A 348 8.04 -19.04 -2.76
CA TRP A 348 8.92 -17.98 -2.31
C TRP A 348 9.42 -17.11 -3.47
N PHE A 349 9.53 -15.80 -3.20
CA PHE A 349 10.16 -14.80 -4.07
C PHE A 349 9.49 -14.59 -5.42
N SER A 350 8.18 -14.86 -5.55
CA SER A 350 7.45 -14.43 -6.75
C SER A 350 7.42 -12.91 -6.86
N SER A 351 7.21 -12.38 -8.06
CA SER A 351 7.16 -10.92 -8.32
C SER A 351 6.16 -10.18 -7.43
N HIS A 352 5.03 -10.80 -7.12
CA HIS A 352 4.01 -10.24 -6.27
C HIS A 352 4.48 -10.13 -4.81
N GLN A 353 5.18 -11.14 -4.32
CA GLN A 353 5.79 -11.13 -2.98
C GLN A 353 6.88 -10.05 -2.86
N ILE A 354 7.69 -9.85 -3.89
CA ILE A 354 8.69 -8.77 -3.94
C ILE A 354 7.99 -7.41 -3.89
N PHE A 355 6.87 -7.26 -4.60
CA PHE A 355 6.06 -6.05 -4.58
C PHE A 355 5.53 -5.75 -3.16
N HIS A 356 5.01 -6.75 -2.43
CA HIS A 356 4.56 -6.59 -1.04
C HIS A 356 5.68 -6.07 -0.11
N VAL A 357 6.89 -6.63 -0.22
CA VAL A 357 8.04 -6.17 0.55
C VAL A 357 8.42 -4.73 0.17
N SER A 358 8.35 -4.40 -1.12
CA SER A 358 8.63 -3.04 -1.59
C SER A 358 7.65 -2.01 -1.00
N ILE A 359 6.36 -2.37 -0.84
CA ILE A 359 5.35 -1.52 -0.17
C ILE A 359 5.74 -1.26 1.30
N LEU A 360 6.12 -2.31 2.05
CA LEU A 360 6.54 -2.15 3.45
C LEU A 360 7.78 -1.25 3.57
N CYS A 361 8.77 -1.46 2.72
CA CYS A 361 9.96 -0.60 2.68
C CYS A 361 9.60 0.85 2.35
N ALA A 362 8.69 1.07 1.40
CA ALA A 362 8.23 2.40 1.01
C ALA A 362 7.50 3.11 2.17
N ILE A 363 6.65 2.41 2.93
CA ILE A 363 6.00 2.94 4.14
C ILE A 363 7.06 3.40 5.17
N CYS A 364 8.09 2.59 5.41
CA CYS A 364 9.17 2.95 6.35
C CYS A 364 9.97 4.18 5.85
N VAL A 365 10.28 4.23 4.57
CA VAL A 365 11.01 5.35 3.96
C VAL A 365 10.18 6.63 4.00
N ASN A 366 8.86 6.54 3.80
CA ASN A 366 7.97 7.70 3.92
C ASN A 366 7.96 8.29 5.34
N VAL A 367 7.98 7.44 6.39
CA VAL A 367 8.10 7.94 7.77
C VAL A 367 9.41 8.72 7.94
N ILE A 368 10.51 8.26 7.38
CA ILE A 368 11.79 8.98 7.43
C ILE A 368 11.68 10.34 6.73
N ALA A 369 11.05 10.38 5.54
CA ALA A 369 10.81 11.62 4.80
C ALA A 369 9.99 12.63 5.61
N LEU A 370 8.87 12.16 6.18
CA LEU A 370 8.00 13.00 7.01
C LEU A 370 8.69 13.50 8.27
N MET A 371 9.46 12.64 8.95
CA MET A 371 10.19 13.02 10.16
C MET A 371 11.31 14.03 9.87
N GLU A 372 12.01 13.90 8.72
CA GLU A 372 13.03 14.87 8.31
C GLU A 372 12.39 16.23 8.04
N ALA A 373 11.32 16.26 7.23
CA ALA A 373 10.62 17.50 6.89
C ALA A 373 9.95 18.13 8.13
N PHE A 374 9.31 17.35 8.99
CA PHE A 374 8.75 17.79 10.27
C PHE A 374 9.82 18.39 11.16
N THR A 375 10.96 17.70 11.31
CA THR A 375 12.07 18.19 12.14
C THR A 375 12.57 19.54 11.65
N ALA A 376 12.77 19.70 10.33
CA ALA A 376 13.17 20.99 9.76
C ALA A 376 12.15 22.10 10.08
N CYS A 377 10.85 21.82 9.96
CA CYS A 377 9.78 22.79 10.22
C CYS A 377 9.70 23.21 11.70
N HIS A 378 10.09 22.34 12.64
CA HIS A 378 9.89 22.55 14.09
C HIS A 378 11.18 22.76 14.89
N THR A 379 12.35 22.80 14.23
CA THR A 379 13.63 23.11 14.85
C THR A 379 14.35 24.30 14.23
N LEU A 380 13.92 24.73 13.03
CA LEU A 380 14.54 25.83 12.28
C LEU A 380 13.49 26.91 11.97
N ASP A 381 13.95 28.13 11.69
CA ASP A 381 13.09 29.17 11.09
C ASP A 381 12.88 28.86 9.59
N ILE A 382 12.11 27.81 9.34
CA ILE A 382 11.95 27.26 7.98
C ILE A 382 11.31 28.25 7.02
N CYS A 383 10.41 29.15 7.50
CA CYS A 383 9.75 30.11 6.64
C CYS A 383 10.71 31.22 6.20
N HIS A 384 11.65 31.62 7.06
CA HIS A 384 12.70 32.52 6.66
C HIS A 384 13.64 31.84 5.64
N ILE A 385 14.04 30.60 5.90
CA ILE A 385 14.90 29.83 4.97
C ILE A 385 14.21 29.69 3.61
N GLN A 386 12.93 29.31 3.56
CA GLN A 386 12.16 29.24 2.31
C GLN A 386 12.15 30.56 1.56
N SER A 387 11.91 31.69 2.23
CA SER A 387 11.86 33.02 1.60
C SER A 387 13.21 33.42 0.97
N VAL A 388 14.32 33.08 1.64
CA VAL A 388 15.68 33.34 1.11
C VAL A 388 15.94 32.53 -0.15
N HIS A 389 15.60 31.23 -0.12
CA HIS A 389 15.77 30.37 -1.29
C HIS A 389 14.87 30.79 -2.46
N GLN A 390 13.61 31.15 -2.20
CA GLN A 390 12.69 31.65 -3.22
C GLN A 390 13.22 32.95 -3.89
N ALA A 391 13.77 33.87 -3.11
CA ALA A 391 14.35 35.11 -3.65
C ALA A 391 15.61 34.85 -4.49
N ARG A 392 16.34 33.76 -4.28
CA ARG A 392 17.48 33.36 -5.11
C ARG A 392 17.00 32.71 -6.42
N GLY A 393 15.95 31.86 -6.37
CA GLY A 393 15.39 31.17 -7.54
C GLY A 393 14.75 32.11 -8.56
N THR A 394 14.21 33.27 -8.13
CA THR A 394 13.66 34.28 -9.05
C THR A 394 14.70 35.13 -9.78
N LYS A 395 16.00 34.94 -9.50
CA LYS A 395 17.08 35.67 -10.14
C LYS A 395 17.83 34.86 -11.23
N LEU A 396 17.40 33.60 -11.46
CA LEU A 396 17.88 32.72 -12.54
C LEU A 396 16.83 32.59 -13.64
#